data_20c797514e3cb161662025defad3f7af
#
_entry.id   20c797514e3cb161662025defad3f7af
#
_cell.length_a   1.000
_cell.length_b   1.000
_cell.length_c   1.000
_cell.angle_alpha   90.00
_cell.angle_beta   90.00
_cell.angle_gamma   90.00
#
_symmetry.space_group_name_H-M   'P 1'
#
loop_
_entity.id
_entity.type
_entity.pdbx_description
1 polymer ?
#
loop_
_entity_poly.entity_id
_entity_poly.type
_entity_poly.pdbx_seq_one_letter_code
_entity_poly.pdbx_strand_id
1 'polypeptide(L)'
;ITLKNIFVKPVTLQYPTQKMPMAERFRGLVDLRTEKCIKCNQCVKICPTSCLDLAVSSQEGADKKKEFGHFKYNMELCCFCGLCEQVCPTQAIYMNKIYEISVYGHDKLHIDLLDSGKYDEWAHPTVK
;
A
#
# COMPACT_ATOMS: atom_id res chain seq x y z
N ILE A 1 -6.18 -46.27 -2.32
CA ILE A 1 -5.59 -45.18 -1.52
C ILE A 1 -6.32 -43.85 -1.82
N THR A 2 -6.59 -43.52 -3.08
CA THR A 2 -7.22 -42.26 -3.49
C THR A 2 -8.68 -42.13 -3.04
N LEU A 3 -9.44 -43.21 -3.02
CA LEU A 3 -10.85 -43.22 -2.57
C LEU A 3 -10.99 -42.77 -1.11
N LYS A 4 -10.01 -43.07 -0.26
CA LYS A 4 -9.98 -42.61 1.13
C LYS A 4 -9.96 -41.07 1.25
N ASN A 5 -9.29 -40.41 0.33
CA ASN A 5 -9.12 -38.97 0.38
C ASN A 5 -10.40 -38.19 0.05
N ILE A 6 -11.39 -38.82 -0.59
CA ILE A 6 -12.70 -38.22 -0.84
C ILE A 6 -13.46 -37.94 0.47
N PHE A 7 -13.26 -38.79 1.48
CA PHE A 7 -13.93 -38.67 2.77
C PHE A 7 -13.11 -37.94 3.85
N VAL A 8 -11.91 -37.50 3.51
CA VAL A 8 -11.03 -36.74 4.42
C VAL A 8 -11.24 -35.24 4.22
N LYS A 9 -11.31 -34.50 5.32
CA LYS A 9 -11.40 -33.03 5.26
C LYS A 9 -10.19 -32.47 4.51
N PRO A 10 -10.40 -31.56 3.52
CA PRO A 10 -9.30 -30.99 2.76
C PRO A 10 -8.34 -30.19 3.66
N VAL A 11 -7.05 -30.27 3.37
CA VAL A 11 -5.98 -29.55 4.08
C VAL A 11 -5.89 -28.09 3.59
N THR A 12 -6.37 -27.82 2.38
CA THR A 12 -6.34 -26.49 1.76
C THR A 12 -7.39 -25.56 2.35
N LEU A 13 -7.10 -24.28 2.37
CA LEU A 13 -8.06 -23.24 2.72
C LEU A 13 -9.08 -23.06 1.59
N GLN A 14 -10.34 -22.93 1.97
CA GLN A 14 -11.45 -22.74 1.03
C GLN A 14 -11.60 -21.24 0.69
N TYR A 15 -10.64 -20.72 -0.04
CA TYR A 15 -10.69 -19.35 -0.53
C TYR A 15 -11.84 -19.18 -1.57
N PRO A 16 -12.64 -18.09 -1.57
CA PRO A 16 -12.50 -16.87 -0.74
C PRO A 16 -13.22 -16.92 0.62
N THR A 17 -13.97 -17.97 0.92
CA THR A 17 -14.77 -18.08 2.17
C THR A 17 -13.89 -18.18 3.43
N GLN A 18 -12.73 -18.79 3.28
CA GLN A 18 -11.71 -18.87 4.33
C GLN A 18 -10.43 -18.22 3.84
N LYS A 19 -9.98 -17.19 4.55
CA LYS A 19 -8.73 -16.48 4.25
C LYS A 19 -7.71 -16.76 5.36
N MET A 20 -6.44 -16.85 4.97
CA MET A 20 -5.35 -16.94 5.94
C MET A 20 -5.17 -15.59 6.64
N PRO A 21 -5.03 -15.56 7.97
CA PRO A 21 -4.69 -14.33 8.67
C PRO A 21 -3.32 -13.85 8.20
N MET A 22 -3.23 -12.57 7.84
CA MET A 22 -1.98 -11.99 7.37
C MET A 22 -0.94 -11.94 8.48
N ALA A 23 0.28 -12.33 8.17
CA ALA A 23 1.39 -12.23 9.08
C ALA A 23 1.63 -10.77 9.52
N GLU A 24 2.18 -10.57 10.72
CA GLU A 24 2.44 -9.26 11.26
C GLU A 24 3.35 -8.41 10.36
N ARG A 25 4.38 -9.05 9.78
CA ARG A 25 5.35 -8.41 8.88
C ARG A 25 4.98 -8.52 7.40
N PHE A 26 3.70 -8.76 7.09
CA PHE A 26 3.26 -8.79 5.70
C PHE A 26 3.38 -7.40 5.05
N ARG A 27 3.93 -7.36 3.85
CA ARG A 27 4.11 -6.15 3.04
C ARG A 27 3.04 -6.12 1.95
N GLY A 28 1.97 -5.37 2.21
CA GLY A 28 0.93 -5.09 1.24
C GLY A 28 1.16 -3.78 0.49
N LEU A 29 0.09 -3.04 0.22
CA LEU A 29 0.19 -1.76 -0.46
C LEU A 29 0.84 -0.68 0.40
N VAL A 30 1.50 0.25 -0.27
CA VAL A 30 2.03 1.46 0.36
C VAL A 30 0.88 2.39 0.72
N ASP A 31 0.84 2.85 1.95
CA ASP A 31 -0.16 3.78 2.45
C ASP A 31 0.47 4.95 3.19
N LEU A 32 -0.26 6.06 3.32
CA LEU A 32 0.25 7.31 3.87
C LEU A 32 -0.68 7.87 4.95
N ARG A 33 -0.10 8.18 6.10
CA ARG A 33 -0.71 9.03 7.13
C ARG A 33 -0.30 10.47 6.88
N THR A 34 -1.13 11.23 6.18
CA THR A 34 -0.84 12.60 5.74
C THR A 34 -0.49 13.54 6.91
N GLU A 35 -1.14 13.34 8.06
CA GLU A 35 -0.93 14.13 9.28
C GLU A 35 0.49 14.03 9.84
N LYS A 36 1.15 12.87 9.67
CA LYS A 36 2.49 12.61 10.18
C LYS A 36 3.59 12.96 9.18
N CYS A 37 3.23 13.20 7.92
CA CYS A 37 4.21 13.41 6.86
C CYS A 37 4.83 14.81 6.89
N ILE A 38 6.14 14.87 7.10
CA ILE A 38 6.92 16.12 7.09
C ILE A 38 7.40 16.54 5.70
N LYS A 39 6.97 15.83 4.66
CA LYS A 39 7.29 16.15 3.25
C LYS A 39 8.80 16.23 2.96
N CYS A 40 9.58 15.31 3.55
CA CYS A 40 11.04 15.28 3.46
C CYS A 40 11.57 14.65 2.16
N ASN A 41 10.71 14.01 1.37
CA ASN A 41 11.05 13.36 0.10
C ASN A 41 12.06 12.18 0.19
N GLN A 42 12.33 11.66 1.37
CA GLN A 42 13.28 10.55 1.55
C GLN A 42 12.73 9.23 0.98
N CYS A 43 11.42 8.98 1.12
CA CYS A 43 10.78 7.79 0.59
C CYS A 43 10.86 7.70 -0.93
N VAL A 44 10.77 8.83 -1.63
CA VAL A 44 10.94 8.90 -3.10
C VAL A 44 12.37 8.61 -3.49
N LYS A 45 13.35 9.21 -2.79
CA LYS A 45 14.78 9.05 -3.10
C LYS A 45 15.30 7.64 -2.87
N ILE A 46 14.79 6.93 -1.85
CA ILE A 46 15.23 5.57 -1.54
C ILE A 46 14.58 4.51 -2.42
N CYS A 47 13.51 4.86 -3.13
CA CYS A 47 12.77 3.89 -3.93
C CYS A 47 13.60 3.41 -5.12
N PRO A 48 13.95 2.11 -5.22
CA PRO A 48 14.80 1.59 -6.29
C PRO A 48 14.11 1.61 -7.65
N THR A 49 12.78 1.59 -7.67
CA THR A 49 11.98 1.55 -8.90
C THR A 49 11.31 2.88 -9.22
N SER A 50 11.56 3.91 -8.41
CA SER A 50 10.98 5.25 -8.58
C SER A 50 9.44 5.22 -8.70
N CYS A 51 8.78 4.33 -7.94
CA CYS A 51 7.33 4.18 -7.97
C CYS A 51 6.57 5.26 -7.19
N LEU A 52 7.29 6.12 -6.44
CA LEU A 52 6.72 7.22 -5.67
C LEU A 52 7.10 8.55 -6.29
N ASP A 53 6.14 9.45 -6.41
CA ASP A 53 6.36 10.82 -6.87
C ASP A 53 5.66 11.80 -5.92
N LEU A 54 6.44 12.68 -5.31
CA LEU A 54 5.97 13.67 -4.35
C LEU A 54 6.29 15.08 -4.84
N ALA A 55 5.28 15.84 -5.20
CA ALA A 55 5.40 17.27 -5.41
C ALA A 55 5.02 18.05 -4.15
N VAL A 56 5.88 18.98 -3.79
CA VAL A 56 5.67 19.88 -2.66
C VAL A 56 5.68 21.30 -3.20
N SER A 57 4.57 22.02 -3.04
CA SER A 57 4.50 23.44 -3.33
C SER A 57 5.02 24.24 -2.12
N SER A 58 6.04 25.05 -2.34
CA SER A 58 6.49 26.05 -1.37
C SER A 58 5.77 27.36 -1.69
N GLN A 59 4.84 27.78 -0.87
CA GLN A 59 4.32 29.14 -0.98
C GLN A 59 5.38 30.10 -0.45
N GLU A 60 5.76 31.08 -1.27
CA GLU A 60 6.62 32.18 -0.86
C GLU A 60 5.79 33.14 0.01
N GLY A 61 5.83 32.91 1.31
CA GLY A 61 5.18 33.72 2.33
C GLY A 61 5.88 33.56 3.67
N ALA A 62 5.61 34.44 4.63
CA ALA A 62 6.27 34.51 5.94
C ALA A 62 6.18 33.21 6.77
N ASP A 63 5.18 32.35 6.48
CA ASP A 63 5.04 30.99 7.03
C ASP A 63 5.40 29.98 5.94
N LYS A 64 6.61 29.39 6.04
CA LYS A 64 7.13 28.31 5.18
C LYS A 64 6.35 27.00 5.35
N LYS A 65 5.03 27.00 5.26
CA LYS A 65 4.21 25.79 5.25
C LYS A 65 4.36 25.10 3.90
N LYS A 66 5.04 23.96 3.90
CA LYS A 66 5.08 23.07 2.75
C LYS A 66 3.70 22.43 2.58
N GLU A 67 3.07 22.64 1.45
CA GLU A 67 1.80 21.98 1.12
C GLU A 67 2.02 20.80 0.17
N PHE A 68 1.15 19.80 0.23
CA PHE A 68 1.16 18.72 -0.75
C PHE A 68 0.62 19.24 -2.08
N GLY A 69 1.41 19.12 -3.14
CA GLY A 69 0.90 19.27 -4.49
C GLY A 69 0.22 17.97 -4.95
N HIS A 70 0.99 16.87 -4.96
CA HIS A 70 0.48 15.50 -5.17
C HIS A 70 1.42 14.50 -4.51
N PHE A 71 0.93 13.30 -4.24
CA PHE A 71 1.75 12.18 -3.81
C PHE A 71 1.31 10.93 -4.56
N LYS A 72 1.84 10.74 -5.74
CA LYS A 72 1.49 9.63 -6.62
C LYS A 72 2.27 8.37 -6.28
N TYR A 73 1.59 7.26 -6.33
CA TYR A 73 2.13 5.93 -6.16
C TYR A 73 1.78 5.07 -7.38
N ASN A 74 2.80 4.65 -8.11
CA ASN A 74 2.64 3.71 -9.21
C ASN A 74 2.88 2.29 -8.71
N MET A 75 1.80 1.53 -8.57
CA MET A 75 1.85 0.18 -8.05
C MET A 75 2.48 -0.82 -9.03
N GLU A 76 2.42 -0.57 -10.33
CA GLU A 76 3.03 -1.44 -11.35
C GLU A 76 4.54 -1.56 -11.21
N LEU A 77 5.18 -0.47 -10.76
CA LEU A 77 6.63 -0.42 -10.57
C LEU A 77 7.07 -0.88 -9.18
N CYS A 78 6.13 -0.98 -8.23
CA CYS A 78 6.47 -1.27 -6.85
C CYS A 78 6.91 -2.72 -6.65
N CYS A 79 8.08 -2.94 -6.07
CA CYS A 79 8.57 -4.27 -5.71
C CYS A 79 8.28 -4.66 -4.24
N PHE A 80 7.45 -3.92 -3.54
CA PHE A 80 7.04 -4.19 -2.16
C PHE A 80 8.21 -4.42 -1.18
N CYS A 81 9.33 -3.75 -1.39
CA CYS A 81 10.56 -3.94 -0.59
C CYS A 81 10.49 -3.35 0.82
N GLY A 82 9.60 -2.38 1.08
CA GLY A 82 9.42 -1.74 2.39
C GLY A 82 10.49 -0.69 2.76
N LEU A 83 11.44 -0.35 1.88
CA LEU A 83 12.47 0.64 2.16
C LEU A 83 11.91 2.04 2.44
N CYS A 84 10.80 2.41 1.78
CA CYS A 84 10.13 3.69 2.01
C CYS A 84 9.57 3.81 3.44
N GLU A 85 9.07 2.70 4.00
CA GLU A 85 8.62 2.64 5.39
C GLU A 85 9.79 2.75 6.37
N GLN A 86 10.88 2.03 6.11
CA GLN A 86 12.05 2.00 6.98
C GLN A 86 12.78 3.36 7.07
N VAL A 87 12.84 4.10 5.95
CA VAL A 87 13.54 5.39 5.90
C VAL A 87 12.71 6.54 6.49
N CYS A 88 11.42 6.34 6.69
CA CYS A 88 10.52 7.41 7.14
C CYS A 88 10.73 7.73 8.63
N PRO A 89 11.24 8.92 8.99
CA PRO A 89 11.53 9.26 10.39
C PRO A 89 10.26 9.42 11.23
N THR A 90 9.13 9.75 10.61
CA THR A 90 7.85 9.96 11.30
C THR A 90 6.89 8.78 11.16
N GLN A 91 7.32 7.70 10.48
CA GLN A 91 6.47 6.54 10.19
C GLN A 91 5.14 6.95 9.53
N ALA A 92 5.21 7.98 8.69
CA ALA A 92 4.05 8.47 7.96
C ALA A 92 3.65 7.54 6.81
N ILE A 93 4.65 7.01 6.09
CA ILE A 93 4.45 6.00 5.05
C ILE A 93 4.61 4.61 5.67
N TYR A 94 3.72 3.70 5.35
CA TYR A 94 3.72 2.34 5.89
C TYR A 94 3.11 1.36 4.88
N MET A 95 3.32 0.08 5.09
CA MET A 95 2.74 -0.97 4.27
C MET A 95 1.51 -1.57 4.97
N ASN A 96 0.36 -1.51 4.31
CA ASN A 96 -0.88 -2.08 4.82
C ASN A 96 -0.95 -3.61 4.59
N LYS A 97 -2.10 -4.22 4.90
CA LYS A 97 -2.30 -5.67 4.75
C LYS A 97 -3.20 -6.05 3.58
N ILE A 98 -3.42 -5.13 2.65
CA ILE A 98 -4.21 -5.36 1.44
C ILE A 98 -3.35 -6.13 0.44
N TYR A 99 -3.87 -7.25 -0.07
CA TYR A 99 -3.20 -8.11 -1.04
C TYR A 99 -4.09 -8.46 -2.24
N GLU A 100 -5.39 -8.27 -2.12
CA GLU A 100 -6.33 -8.52 -3.21
C GLU A 100 -6.40 -7.30 -4.11
N ILE A 101 -5.49 -7.24 -5.07
CA ILE A 101 -5.28 -6.08 -5.93
C ILE A 101 -5.44 -6.54 -7.37
N SER A 102 -6.66 -6.78 -7.81
CA SER A 102 -6.91 -7.11 -9.20
C SER A 102 -7.76 -6.04 -9.86
N VAL A 103 -7.28 -5.49 -10.95
CA VAL A 103 -7.94 -4.44 -11.73
C VAL A 103 -7.92 -4.79 -13.21
N TYR A 104 -8.90 -4.31 -13.97
CA TYR A 104 -8.96 -4.53 -15.42
C TYR A 104 -8.12 -3.53 -16.21
N GLY A 105 -7.87 -2.34 -15.68
CA GLY A 105 -7.16 -1.26 -16.37
C GLY A 105 -5.94 -0.79 -15.59
N HIS A 106 -4.86 -0.46 -16.31
CA HIS A 106 -3.62 0.07 -15.73
C HIS A 106 -3.81 1.40 -14.99
N ASP A 107 -4.76 2.22 -15.43
CA ASP A 107 -5.03 3.54 -14.83
C ASP A 107 -5.32 3.45 -13.34
N LYS A 108 -5.96 2.37 -12.90
CA LYS A 108 -6.29 2.13 -11.49
C LYS A 108 -5.09 1.77 -10.62
N LEU A 109 -3.96 1.45 -11.22
CA LEU A 109 -2.71 1.14 -10.53
C LEU A 109 -1.88 2.41 -10.21
N HIS A 110 -2.31 3.56 -10.73
CA HIS A 110 -1.76 4.87 -10.42
C HIS A 110 -2.61 5.54 -9.34
N ILE A 111 -2.13 5.52 -8.12
CA ILE A 111 -2.88 5.89 -6.92
C ILE A 111 -2.36 7.23 -6.38
N ASP A 112 -3.24 8.15 -6.03
CA ASP A 112 -2.86 9.31 -5.22
C ASP A 112 -2.95 8.94 -3.74
N LEU A 113 -1.81 8.97 -3.04
CA LEU A 113 -1.75 8.66 -1.62
C LEU A 113 -2.41 9.71 -0.71
N LEU A 114 -2.79 10.86 -1.27
CA LEU A 114 -3.52 11.90 -0.54
C LEU A 114 -5.03 11.64 -0.53
N ASP A 115 -5.53 10.81 -1.43
CA ASP A 115 -6.94 10.45 -1.47
C ASP A 115 -7.33 9.54 -0.29
N SER A 116 -8.38 9.91 0.43
CA SER A 116 -8.89 9.15 1.58
C SER A 116 -9.57 7.84 1.21
N GLY A 117 -10.15 7.75 0.01
CA GLY A 117 -10.84 6.57 -0.52
C GLY A 117 -9.99 5.66 -1.41
N LYS A 118 -8.70 5.89 -1.49
CA LYS A 118 -7.79 5.25 -2.47
C LYS A 118 -7.81 3.72 -2.52
N TYR A 119 -8.19 3.07 -1.43
CA TYR A 119 -8.21 1.61 -1.32
C TYR A 119 -9.60 1.01 -1.08
N ASP A 120 -10.66 1.81 -1.12
CA ASP A 120 -12.02 1.34 -0.82
C ASP A 120 -12.49 0.23 -1.78
N GLU A 121 -12.05 0.28 -3.04
CA GLU A 121 -12.35 -0.75 -4.04
C GLU A 121 -11.73 -2.12 -3.68
N TRP A 122 -10.61 -2.13 -2.94
CA TRP A 122 -9.86 -3.35 -2.58
C TRP A 122 -9.96 -3.72 -1.11
N ALA A 123 -10.54 -2.86 -0.29
CA ALA A 123 -10.80 -3.11 1.11
C ALA A 123 -12.01 -4.04 1.27
N HIS A 124 -11.86 -5.30 0.87
CA HIS A 124 -12.88 -6.29 1.17
C HIS A 124 -12.98 -6.49 2.68
N PRO A 125 -14.18 -6.51 3.27
CA PRO A 125 -14.35 -6.77 4.68
C PRO A 125 -13.69 -8.12 5.00
N THR A 126 -12.71 -8.08 5.89
CA THR A 126 -12.07 -9.30 6.40
C THR A 126 -13.16 -10.20 6.94
N VAL A 127 -13.41 -11.30 6.24
CA VAL A 127 -14.28 -12.37 6.76
C VAL A 127 -13.61 -12.85 8.05
N LYS A 128 -14.33 -12.67 9.16
CA LYS A 128 -13.91 -13.09 10.49
C LYS A 128 -13.81 -14.60 10.59
#